data_ca0961fcde9892e86939c12c24acb400
#
_entry.id   ca0961fcde9892e86939c12c24acb400
#
_cell.length_a   1.000
_cell.length_b   1.000
_cell.length_c   1.000
_cell.angle_alpha   90.00
_cell.angle_beta   90.00
_cell.angle_gamma   90.00
#
_symmetry.space_group_name_H-M   'P 1'
#
loop_
_entity.id
_entity.type
_entity.pdbx_description
1 polymer ?
#
loop_
_entity_poly.entity_id
_entity_poly.type
_entity_poly.pdbx_seq_one_letter_code
_entity_poly.pdbx_strand_id
1 'polypeptide(L)'
;MKGIKSFVIGVIVAVMICGVAYATPSTQIWIPSTDIQPYKKVHFGTDTYIKTASQDNGVTEPTVTNLGLTVGVLPWEKFQMEIGLDYRDIGGNHTYPMLFNAKIGTPEDALFKYSPALAVGVYDFGTKKDFSDYNIVYGLIAKTIGNLGRLSAGYYTGNDKLLLDINGNKDNHGVLLSWDRTISEISDKLWLAVDYQGGKNGYGALSAAFAWKFAPNVGVIFGYDIYNESFYKPTATIQVDIDF
;
A
#
# COMPACT_ATOMS: atom_id res chain seq x y z
N MET A 1 1.35 -37.31 13.44
CA MET A 1 0.57 -36.99 12.24
C MET A 1 -0.89 -36.55 12.51
N LYS A 2 -1.55 -36.95 13.60
CA LYS A 2 -2.91 -36.49 13.93
C LYS A 2 -3.00 -35.03 14.38
N GLY A 3 -1.99 -34.49 15.09
CA GLY A 3 -1.99 -33.10 15.59
C GLY A 3 -1.85 -32.02 14.51
N ILE A 4 -1.07 -32.28 13.47
CA ILE A 4 -0.85 -31.33 12.37
C ILE A 4 -2.13 -31.17 11.51
N LYS A 5 -2.85 -32.28 11.27
CA LYS A 5 -4.13 -32.23 10.53
C LYS A 5 -5.19 -31.45 11.30
N SER A 6 -5.27 -31.57 12.62
CA SER A 6 -6.21 -30.83 13.46
C SER A 6 -5.87 -29.35 13.54
N PHE A 7 -4.58 -28.99 13.53
CA PHE A 7 -4.14 -27.60 13.51
C PHE A 7 -4.44 -26.91 12.16
N VAL A 8 -4.15 -27.58 11.05
CA VAL A 8 -4.46 -27.07 9.69
C VAL A 8 -5.96 -26.92 9.48
N ILE A 9 -6.78 -27.87 9.94
CA ILE A 9 -8.25 -27.79 9.88
C ILE A 9 -8.75 -26.64 10.77
N GLY A 10 -8.17 -26.44 11.95
CA GLY A 10 -8.50 -25.32 12.85
C GLY A 10 -8.21 -23.95 12.23
N VAL A 11 -7.09 -23.80 11.52
CA VAL A 11 -6.75 -22.57 10.80
C VAL A 11 -7.69 -22.34 9.60
N ILE A 12 -8.01 -23.40 8.85
CA ILE A 12 -8.95 -23.30 7.71
C ILE A 12 -10.39 -22.97 8.19
N VAL A 13 -10.84 -23.51 9.32
CA VAL A 13 -12.17 -23.22 9.88
C VAL A 13 -12.24 -21.81 10.48
N ALA A 14 -11.15 -21.30 11.07
CA ALA A 14 -11.08 -19.92 11.56
C ALA A 14 -11.20 -18.88 10.41
N VAL A 15 -10.71 -19.22 9.22
CA VAL A 15 -10.82 -18.36 8.01
C VAL A 15 -12.26 -18.29 7.47
N MET A 16 -13.12 -19.27 7.78
CA MET A 16 -14.50 -19.32 7.25
C MET A 16 -15.56 -18.55 8.06
N ILE A 17 -15.21 -17.94 9.20
CA ILE A 17 -16.18 -17.24 10.08
C ILE A 17 -16.04 -15.71 10.01
N CYS A 18 -15.18 -15.17 9.17
CA CYS A 18 -15.09 -13.73 8.98
C CYS A 18 -16.20 -13.22 8.06
N GLY A 19 -17.07 -12.38 8.61
CA GLY A 19 -18.05 -11.59 7.87
C GLY A 19 -17.37 -10.78 6.75
N VAL A 20 -18.17 -10.23 5.84
CA VAL A 20 -17.75 -9.50 4.64
C VAL A 20 -16.73 -8.41 5.02
N ALA A 21 -15.47 -8.78 5.14
CA ALA A 21 -14.38 -7.83 5.15
C ALA A 21 -14.09 -7.50 3.68
N TYR A 22 -14.23 -6.25 3.33
CA TYR A 22 -13.64 -5.76 2.08
C TYR A 22 -12.12 -5.81 2.31
N ALA A 23 -11.39 -6.52 1.45
CA ALA A 23 -9.95 -6.37 1.39
C ALA A 23 -9.69 -4.91 0.97
N THR A 24 -9.39 -4.08 1.93
CA THR A 24 -9.02 -2.67 1.72
C THR A 24 -7.53 -2.60 1.96
N PRO A 25 -6.74 -2.50 0.90
CA PRO A 25 -5.32 -2.32 1.06
C PRO A 25 -5.05 -1.01 1.81
N SER A 26 -4.11 -1.02 2.74
CA SER A 26 -3.59 0.20 3.37
C SER A 26 -2.97 1.15 2.34
N THR A 27 -2.65 0.62 1.17
CA THR A 27 -2.19 1.33 -0.03
C THR A 27 -3.21 1.20 -1.17
N GLN A 28 -3.09 2.03 -2.20
CA GLN A 28 -3.77 1.83 -3.49
C GLN A 28 -3.00 0.76 -4.29
N ILE A 29 -2.07 1.17 -5.16
CA ILE A 29 -1.09 0.31 -5.82
C ILE A 29 0.28 0.62 -5.23
N TRP A 30 0.65 1.89 -5.27
CA TRP A 30 1.93 2.44 -4.83
C TRP A 30 1.79 3.45 -3.69
N ILE A 31 0.79 4.33 -3.75
CA ILE A 31 0.55 5.35 -2.73
C ILE A 31 -0.36 4.84 -1.59
N PRO A 32 -0.31 5.46 -0.40
CA PRO A 32 -1.29 5.19 0.66
C PRO A 32 -2.73 5.45 0.20
N SER A 33 -3.69 4.72 0.77
CA SER A 33 -5.12 4.99 0.63
C SER A 33 -5.68 5.73 1.85
N THR A 34 -6.93 6.20 1.76
CA THR A 34 -7.67 6.69 2.94
C THR A 34 -8.35 5.58 3.73
N ASP A 35 -8.32 4.34 3.24
CA ASP A 35 -8.91 3.20 3.92
C ASP A 35 -8.04 2.78 5.11
N ILE A 36 -8.66 2.40 6.22
CA ILE A 36 -8.00 2.05 7.48
C ILE A 36 -8.55 0.73 7.96
N GLN A 37 -7.68 -0.15 8.45
CA GLN A 37 -8.09 -1.44 8.98
C GLN A 37 -9.09 -1.28 10.13
N PRO A 38 -10.22 -1.99 10.11
CA PRO A 38 -11.20 -1.97 11.20
C PRO A 38 -10.58 -2.45 12.51
N TYR A 39 -11.15 -2.02 13.61
CA TYR A 39 -10.68 -2.39 14.96
C TYR A 39 -10.53 -3.91 15.13
N LYS A 40 -9.34 -4.33 15.59
CA LYS A 40 -8.94 -5.74 15.76
C LYS A 40 -8.87 -6.58 14.48
N LYS A 41 -9.08 -5.98 13.32
CA LYS A 41 -8.81 -6.66 12.06
C LYS A 41 -7.33 -6.58 11.74
N VAL A 42 -6.81 -7.66 11.22
CA VAL A 42 -5.41 -7.79 10.83
C VAL A 42 -5.35 -7.94 9.32
N HIS A 43 -4.48 -7.18 8.70
CA HIS A 43 -4.15 -7.26 7.29
C HIS A 43 -2.73 -7.80 7.14
N PHE A 44 -2.56 -8.80 6.31
CA PHE A 44 -1.26 -9.29 5.85
C PHE A 44 -1.15 -9.02 4.35
N GLY A 45 -0.13 -8.27 3.97
CA GLY A 45 0.19 -7.97 2.58
C GLY A 45 1.55 -8.51 2.17
N THR A 46 1.68 -8.86 0.90
CA THR A 46 2.97 -9.09 0.29
C THR A 46 3.00 -8.41 -1.08
N ASP A 47 3.93 -7.47 -1.24
CA ASP A 47 4.10 -6.69 -2.46
C ASP A 47 5.42 -7.06 -3.10
N THR A 48 5.37 -7.48 -4.36
CA THR A 48 6.57 -7.86 -5.11
C THR A 48 6.70 -6.96 -6.33
N TYR A 49 7.84 -6.30 -6.46
CA TYR A 49 8.19 -5.36 -7.54
C TYR A 49 9.32 -5.94 -8.38
N ILE A 50 8.99 -6.42 -9.57
CA ILE A 50 9.88 -7.12 -10.49
C ILE A 50 10.33 -6.14 -11.57
N LYS A 51 11.62 -5.83 -11.66
CA LYS A 51 12.16 -4.98 -12.72
C LYS A 51 11.90 -5.60 -14.10
N THR A 52 11.32 -4.81 -15.00
CA THR A 52 10.98 -5.26 -16.36
C THR A 52 12.01 -4.84 -17.40
N ALA A 53 13.02 -4.07 -17.00
CA ALA A 53 14.14 -3.64 -17.86
C ALA A 53 15.44 -3.59 -17.06
N SER A 54 16.55 -3.83 -17.74
CA SER A 54 17.90 -3.68 -17.20
C SER A 54 18.36 -2.23 -17.24
N GLN A 55 19.33 -1.90 -16.40
CA GLN A 55 20.09 -0.65 -16.48
C GLN A 55 20.91 -0.60 -17.79
N ASP A 56 21.37 0.58 -18.16
CA ASP A 56 22.13 0.81 -19.41
C ASP A 56 23.44 -0.01 -19.48
N ASN A 57 23.96 -0.40 -18.33
CA ASN A 57 25.13 -1.32 -18.19
C ASN A 57 24.76 -2.80 -18.32
N GLY A 58 23.50 -3.15 -18.61
CA GLY A 58 23.03 -4.52 -18.74
C GLY A 58 22.69 -5.23 -17.42
N VAL A 59 22.86 -4.55 -16.28
CA VAL A 59 22.52 -5.12 -14.96
C VAL A 59 21.04 -4.90 -14.67
N THR A 60 20.35 -5.96 -14.26
CA THR A 60 18.98 -5.86 -13.73
C THR A 60 19.04 -5.77 -12.22
N GLU A 61 18.42 -4.74 -11.67
CA GLU A 61 18.30 -4.60 -10.21
C GLU A 61 17.47 -5.75 -9.64
N PRO A 62 17.71 -6.15 -8.38
CA PRO A 62 16.98 -7.23 -7.75
C PRO A 62 15.49 -6.88 -7.62
N THR A 63 14.66 -7.93 -7.56
CA THR A 63 13.27 -7.83 -7.17
C THR A 63 13.17 -7.35 -5.73
N VAL A 64 12.28 -6.38 -5.48
CA VAL A 64 11.95 -5.92 -4.13
C VAL A 64 10.71 -6.65 -3.67
N THR A 65 10.73 -7.19 -2.45
CA THR A 65 9.55 -7.79 -1.81
C THR A 65 9.31 -7.15 -0.45
N ASN A 66 8.08 -6.74 -0.21
CA ASN A 66 7.59 -6.19 1.04
C ASN A 66 6.63 -7.20 1.68
N LEU A 67 6.83 -7.54 2.94
CA LEU A 67 5.91 -8.33 3.74
C LEU A 67 5.36 -7.43 4.84
N GLY A 68 4.08 -7.11 4.77
CA GLY A 68 3.41 -6.17 5.67
C GLY A 68 2.43 -6.85 6.61
N LEU A 69 2.38 -6.38 7.84
CA LEU A 69 1.36 -6.73 8.81
C LEU A 69 0.79 -5.45 9.41
N THR A 70 -0.52 -5.24 9.26
CA THR A 70 -1.22 -4.04 9.74
C THR A 70 -2.41 -4.44 10.59
N VAL A 71 -2.70 -3.69 11.65
CA VAL A 71 -3.82 -3.95 12.57
C VAL A 71 -4.56 -2.66 12.90
N GLY A 72 -5.90 -2.73 12.88
CA GLY A 72 -6.76 -1.65 13.34
C GLY A 72 -6.79 -1.59 14.87
N VAL A 73 -6.51 -0.41 15.45
CA VAL A 73 -6.30 -0.27 16.90
C VAL A 73 -7.35 0.58 17.60
N LEU A 74 -8.14 1.41 16.91
CA LEU A 74 -9.19 2.21 17.52
C LEU A 74 -10.58 1.61 17.31
N PRO A 75 -11.41 1.51 18.35
CA PRO A 75 -12.76 0.92 18.28
C PRO A 75 -13.84 1.89 17.78
N TRP A 76 -13.47 3.01 17.19
CA TRP A 76 -14.41 4.06 16.79
C TRP A 76 -14.72 4.01 15.31
N GLU A 77 -15.98 4.12 14.95
CA GLU A 77 -16.42 4.08 13.55
C GLU A 77 -16.03 5.35 12.76
N LYS A 78 -16.04 6.51 13.45
CA LYS A 78 -15.76 7.81 12.80
C LYS A 78 -14.29 8.17 12.73
N PHE A 79 -13.50 7.65 13.64
CA PHE A 79 -12.06 7.87 13.71
C PHE A 79 -11.39 6.52 13.85
N GLN A 80 -10.71 6.13 12.82
CA GLN A 80 -10.03 4.84 12.73
C GLN A 80 -8.53 5.06 12.77
N MET A 81 -7.80 4.08 13.26
CA MET A 81 -6.35 4.10 13.27
C MET A 81 -5.83 2.69 13.08
N GLU A 82 -4.80 2.58 12.27
CA GLU A 82 -4.02 1.36 12.10
C GLU A 82 -2.54 1.61 12.41
N ILE A 83 -1.87 0.56 12.81
CA ILE A 83 -0.41 0.50 12.93
C ILE A 83 0.08 -0.72 12.17
N GLY A 84 1.27 -0.63 11.60
CA GLY A 84 1.82 -1.71 10.80
C GLY A 84 3.33 -1.80 10.88
N LEU A 85 3.81 -2.93 10.40
CA LEU A 85 5.21 -3.29 10.33
C LEU A 85 5.46 -3.98 9.01
N ASP A 86 6.47 -3.51 8.27
CA ASP A 86 6.90 -4.10 7.01
C ASP A 86 8.30 -4.68 7.15
N TYR A 87 8.51 -5.84 6.55
CA TYR A 87 9.81 -6.41 6.27
C TYR A 87 10.08 -6.27 4.78
N ARG A 88 11.11 -5.49 4.42
CA ARG A 88 11.47 -5.24 3.01
C ARG A 88 12.76 -5.96 2.65
N ASP A 89 12.66 -6.85 1.66
CA ASP A 89 13.81 -7.49 1.01
C ASP A 89 14.06 -6.78 -0.34
N ILE A 90 15.28 -6.23 -0.48
CA ILE A 90 15.73 -5.57 -1.71
C ILE A 90 16.78 -6.40 -2.46
N GLY A 91 16.97 -7.66 -2.05
CA GLY A 91 18.04 -8.53 -2.54
C GLY A 91 19.41 -8.21 -1.96
N GLY A 92 20.29 -9.22 -1.91
CA GLY A 92 21.65 -9.07 -1.39
C GLY A 92 21.75 -9.01 0.14
N ASN A 93 22.86 -8.44 0.65
CA ASN A 93 23.07 -8.24 2.09
C ASN A 93 22.22 -7.07 2.59
N HIS A 94 21.02 -7.37 2.99
CA HIS A 94 20.09 -6.36 3.49
C HIS A 94 20.20 -6.23 5.01
N THR A 95 20.52 -5.01 5.47
CA THR A 95 20.55 -4.65 6.89
C THR A 95 19.43 -3.65 7.17
N TYR A 96 18.75 -3.81 8.32
CA TYR A 96 17.64 -2.93 8.76
C TYR A 96 16.38 -3.00 7.86
N PRO A 97 15.84 -4.20 7.60
CA PRO A 97 14.71 -4.41 6.70
C PRO A 97 13.35 -4.03 7.31
N MET A 98 13.32 -3.68 8.60
CA MET A 98 12.08 -3.42 9.34
C MET A 98 11.70 -1.96 9.23
N LEU A 99 10.47 -1.70 8.78
CA LEU A 99 9.89 -0.39 8.57
C LEU A 99 8.53 -0.32 9.28
N PHE A 100 8.29 0.74 10.03
CA PHE A 100 7.05 0.95 10.75
C PHE A 100 6.13 1.89 9.97
N ASN A 101 4.83 1.69 10.11
CA ASN A 101 3.81 2.56 9.54
C ASN A 101 2.65 2.76 10.51
N ALA A 102 1.95 3.87 10.36
CA ALA A 102 0.72 4.17 11.08
C ALA A 102 -0.14 5.13 10.26
N LYS A 103 -1.46 4.99 10.37
CA LYS A 103 -2.42 5.86 9.71
C LYS A 103 -3.63 6.08 10.61
N ILE A 104 -4.11 7.33 10.65
CA ILE A 104 -5.34 7.74 11.33
C ILE A 104 -6.21 8.50 10.35
N GLY A 105 -7.51 8.33 10.41
CA GLY A 105 -8.42 9.07 9.54
C GLY A 105 -9.88 8.81 9.81
N THR A 106 -10.69 9.29 8.87
CA THR A 106 -12.15 9.18 8.91
C THR A 106 -12.65 8.65 7.58
N PRO A 107 -13.59 7.69 7.55
CA PRO A 107 -14.21 7.25 6.31
C PRO A 107 -15.11 8.35 5.70
N GLU A 108 -15.54 8.16 4.47
CA GLU A 108 -16.54 9.03 3.84
C GLU A 108 -17.81 9.08 4.69
N ASP A 109 -18.48 10.23 4.67
CA ASP A 109 -19.74 10.50 5.38
C ASP A 109 -19.70 10.37 6.91
N ALA A 110 -18.53 10.15 7.51
CA ALA A 110 -18.37 9.94 8.95
C ALA A 110 -18.52 11.24 9.76
N LEU A 111 -18.05 12.38 9.25
CA LEU A 111 -18.09 13.66 9.96
C LEU A 111 -19.42 14.37 9.75
N PHE A 112 -19.87 14.45 8.50
CA PHE A 112 -21.16 15.01 8.07
C PHE A 112 -21.53 14.38 6.73
N LYS A 113 -22.80 14.51 6.33
CA LYS A 113 -23.30 13.96 5.06
C LYS A 113 -22.49 14.53 3.89
N TYR A 114 -21.99 13.65 3.03
CA TYR A 114 -21.10 13.93 1.91
C TYR A 114 -19.67 14.39 2.30
N SER A 115 -19.27 14.27 3.57
CA SER A 115 -17.87 14.52 3.93
C SER A 115 -16.95 13.58 3.14
N PRO A 116 -15.77 14.05 2.70
CA PRO A 116 -14.77 13.18 2.14
C PRO A 116 -14.17 12.27 3.23
N ALA A 117 -13.53 11.19 2.81
CA ALA A 117 -12.59 10.47 3.67
C ALA A 117 -11.32 11.29 3.83
N LEU A 118 -10.73 11.23 5.01
CA LEU A 118 -9.46 11.91 5.33
C LEU A 118 -8.52 10.92 5.99
N ALA A 119 -7.25 10.98 5.63
CA ALA A 119 -6.21 10.22 6.31
C ALA A 119 -4.94 11.05 6.47
N VAL A 120 -4.29 10.88 7.61
CA VAL A 120 -2.92 11.33 7.87
C VAL A 120 -2.14 10.12 8.35
N GLY A 121 -0.95 9.93 7.82
CA GLY A 121 -0.17 8.76 8.18
C GLY A 121 1.32 8.95 7.98
N VAL A 122 2.00 7.90 8.35
CA VAL A 122 3.45 7.77 8.23
C VAL A 122 3.77 6.37 7.69
N TYR A 123 4.77 6.27 6.83
CA TYR A 123 5.30 4.98 6.38
C TYR A 123 6.81 5.04 6.17
N ASP A 124 7.41 3.87 6.06
CA ASP A 124 8.85 3.70 5.92
C ASP A 124 9.66 4.38 7.04
N PHE A 125 9.15 4.30 8.28
CA PHE A 125 9.87 4.66 9.49
C PHE A 125 10.86 3.54 9.83
N GLY A 126 12.07 3.67 9.31
CA GLY A 126 13.11 2.69 9.49
C GLY A 126 13.86 2.82 10.81
N THR A 127 14.59 1.75 11.16
CA THR A 127 15.29 1.64 12.45
C THR A 127 16.70 2.21 12.44
N LYS A 128 17.24 2.56 11.26
CA LYS A 128 18.59 3.06 11.11
C LYS A 128 18.63 4.46 10.52
N LYS A 129 19.11 5.40 11.30
CA LYS A 129 19.29 6.80 10.89
C LYS A 129 20.16 6.93 9.64
N ASP A 130 19.72 7.78 8.72
CA ASP A 130 20.39 8.10 7.45
C ASP A 130 20.64 6.85 6.56
N PHE A 131 19.83 5.79 6.74
CA PHE A 131 19.91 4.55 5.98
C PHE A 131 18.56 3.94 5.62
N SER A 132 17.67 3.72 6.59
CA SER A 132 16.32 3.17 6.34
C SER A 132 15.20 4.08 6.82
N ASP A 133 15.53 5.20 7.47
CA ASP A 133 14.58 6.16 8.04
C ASP A 133 14.08 7.16 6.99
N TYR A 134 13.42 6.66 5.94
CA TYR A 134 12.77 7.52 4.93
C TYR A 134 11.72 8.42 5.56
N ASN A 135 11.06 7.96 6.61
CA ASN A 135 10.17 8.72 7.50
C ASN A 135 9.16 9.56 6.72
N ILE A 136 8.45 8.92 5.82
CA ILE A 136 7.48 9.61 4.96
C ILE A 136 6.22 9.88 5.76
N VAL A 137 5.82 11.15 5.83
CA VAL A 137 4.58 11.66 6.41
C VAL A 137 3.68 12.13 5.28
N TYR A 138 2.38 11.83 5.34
CA TYR A 138 1.44 12.21 4.30
C TYR A 138 0.08 12.62 4.84
N GLY A 139 -0.67 13.35 4.02
CA GLY A 139 -2.09 13.62 4.21
C GLY A 139 -2.85 13.38 2.93
N LEU A 140 -4.03 12.74 3.02
CA LEU A 140 -4.90 12.38 1.90
C LEU A 140 -6.33 12.78 2.18
N ILE A 141 -7.01 13.16 1.10
CA ILE A 141 -8.45 13.32 1.01
C ILE A 141 -8.97 12.45 -0.14
N ALA A 142 -10.09 11.76 0.06
CA ALA A 142 -10.71 10.96 -0.99
C ALA A 142 -12.22 11.14 -1.01
N LYS A 143 -12.82 11.06 -2.22
CA LYS A 143 -14.26 11.12 -2.39
C LYS A 143 -14.71 10.24 -3.55
N THR A 144 -15.74 9.43 -3.28
CA THR A 144 -16.45 8.65 -4.30
C THR A 144 -17.44 9.55 -5.05
N ILE A 145 -17.35 9.56 -6.38
CA ILE A 145 -18.17 10.40 -7.26
C ILE A 145 -19.03 9.47 -8.14
N GLY A 146 -20.18 9.07 -7.61
CA GLY A 146 -21.13 8.21 -8.32
C GLY A 146 -20.45 7.04 -9.01
N ASN A 147 -20.77 6.83 -10.29
CA ASN A 147 -20.20 5.75 -11.09
C ASN A 147 -18.80 6.05 -11.64
N LEU A 148 -18.27 7.25 -11.43
CA LEU A 148 -16.88 7.57 -11.84
C LEU A 148 -15.85 6.80 -11.01
N GLY A 149 -16.18 6.46 -9.76
CA GLY A 149 -15.26 5.84 -8.80
C GLY A 149 -14.77 6.85 -7.77
N ARG A 150 -13.74 6.47 -7.02
CA ARG A 150 -13.12 7.27 -5.97
C ARG A 150 -11.93 8.04 -6.53
N LEU A 151 -11.87 9.32 -6.23
CA LEU A 151 -10.72 10.19 -6.49
C LEU A 151 -10.04 10.52 -5.17
N SER A 152 -8.72 10.47 -5.15
CA SER A 152 -7.92 10.85 -3.99
C SER A 152 -6.88 11.90 -4.38
N ALA A 153 -6.60 12.80 -3.46
CA ALA A 153 -5.53 13.78 -3.60
C ALA A 153 -4.84 14.00 -2.25
N GLY A 154 -3.55 14.26 -2.28
CA GLY A 154 -2.78 14.50 -1.08
C GLY A 154 -1.37 14.97 -1.34
N TYR A 155 -0.60 14.96 -0.28
CA TYR A 155 0.78 15.42 -0.30
C TYR A 155 1.61 14.64 0.71
N TYR A 156 2.88 14.41 0.37
CA TYR A 156 3.83 13.76 1.27
C TYR A 156 5.11 14.58 1.41
N THR A 157 5.81 14.33 2.51
CA THR A 157 7.20 14.75 2.74
C THR A 157 7.92 13.68 3.56
N GLY A 158 9.24 13.61 3.42
CA GLY A 158 10.05 12.64 4.15
C GLY A 158 11.48 13.13 4.40
N ASN A 159 12.36 12.22 4.80
CA ASN A 159 13.75 12.50 5.13
C ASN A 159 14.52 13.03 3.92
N ASP A 160 14.99 14.27 4.00
CA ASP A 160 15.69 14.98 2.94
C ASP A 160 17.12 14.47 2.66
N LYS A 161 17.62 13.54 3.46
CA LYS A 161 18.90 12.88 3.23
C LYS A 161 18.79 11.59 2.42
N LEU A 162 17.61 10.98 2.41
CA LEU A 162 17.35 9.71 1.72
C LEU A 162 16.49 9.88 0.48
N LEU A 163 15.56 10.86 0.48
CA LEU A 163 14.71 11.17 -0.67
C LEU A 163 15.41 12.20 -1.54
N LEU A 164 16.25 11.70 -2.44
CA LEU A 164 17.09 12.50 -3.34
C LEU A 164 16.76 12.16 -4.80
N ASP A 165 16.97 13.13 -5.69
CA ASP A 165 17.02 12.89 -7.12
C ASP A 165 18.32 12.16 -7.52
N ILE A 166 18.45 11.76 -8.78
CA ILE A 166 19.63 11.04 -9.30
C ILE A 166 20.92 11.86 -9.25
N ASN A 167 20.85 13.16 -9.06
CA ASN A 167 22.00 14.06 -8.93
C ASN A 167 22.38 14.28 -7.45
N GLY A 168 21.67 13.65 -6.52
CA GLY A 168 21.86 13.80 -5.08
C GLY A 168 21.24 15.07 -4.49
N ASN A 169 20.40 15.78 -5.24
CA ASN A 169 19.67 16.92 -4.72
C ASN A 169 18.44 16.45 -3.94
N LYS A 170 18.07 17.23 -2.94
CA LYS A 170 16.86 17.02 -2.14
C LYS A 170 15.62 17.05 -3.02
N ASP A 171 14.84 15.95 -2.96
CA ASP A 171 13.55 15.78 -3.62
C ASP A 171 12.61 14.95 -2.75
N ASN A 172 12.32 15.46 -1.54
CA ASN A 172 11.73 14.71 -0.45
C ASN A 172 10.23 14.97 -0.23
N HIS A 173 9.54 15.49 -1.22
CA HIS A 173 8.11 15.79 -1.13
C HIS A 173 7.43 15.74 -2.50
N GLY A 174 6.12 15.56 -2.51
CA GLY A 174 5.35 15.54 -3.75
C GLY A 174 3.86 15.37 -3.52
N VAL A 175 3.11 15.48 -4.61
CA VAL A 175 1.67 15.22 -4.61
C VAL A 175 1.39 13.72 -4.63
N LEU A 176 0.25 13.34 -4.07
CA LEU A 176 -0.33 12.00 -4.15
C LEU A 176 -1.68 12.12 -4.85
N LEU A 177 -1.88 11.40 -5.93
CA LEU A 177 -3.14 11.40 -6.67
C LEU A 177 -3.55 9.97 -6.96
N SER A 178 -4.84 9.64 -6.89
CA SER A 178 -5.34 8.35 -7.38
C SER A 178 -6.78 8.41 -7.87
N TRP A 179 -7.08 7.45 -8.70
CA TRP A 179 -8.42 7.03 -9.07
C TRP A 179 -8.54 5.53 -8.87
N ASP A 180 -9.65 5.09 -8.28
CA ASP A 180 -9.95 3.67 -8.18
C ASP A 180 -11.45 3.40 -8.26
N ARG A 181 -11.79 2.18 -8.72
CA ARG A 181 -13.17 1.75 -8.86
C ARG A 181 -13.31 0.24 -8.93
N THR A 182 -14.30 -0.32 -8.24
CA THR A 182 -14.80 -1.67 -8.53
C THR A 182 -15.67 -1.63 -9.79
N ILE A 183 -15.38 -2.48 -10.76
CA ILE A 183 -16.07 -2.54 -12.06
C ILE A 183 -17.22 -3.55 -11.97
N SER A 184 -18.24 -3.21 -11.18
CA SER A 184 -19.38 -4.09 -10.92
C SER A 184 -20.20 -4.42 -12.16
N GLU A 185 -20.07 -3.63 -13.22
CA GLU A 185 -20.69 -3.93 -14.53
C GLU A 185 -20.11 -5.18 -15.19
N ILE A 186 -18.90 -5.60 -14.78
CA ILE A 186 -18.24 -6.83 -15.22
C ILE A 186 -18.28 -7.85 -14.08
N SER A 187 -17.81 -7.45 -12.90
CA SER A 187 -17.75 -8.31 -11.70
C SER A 187 -17.46 -7.47 -10.47
N ASP A 188 -18.18 -7.73 -9.35
CA ASP A 188 -17.88 -7.13 -8.04
C ASP A 188 -16.52 -7.57 -7.45
N LYS A 189 -15.83 -8.48 -8.15
CA LYS A 189 -14.49 -8.94 -7.78
C LYS A 189 -13.39 -8.19 -8.49
N LEU A 190 -13.73 -7.43 -9.55
CA LEU A 190 -12.76 -6.69 -10.35
C LEU A 190 -12.65 -5.25 -9.86
N TRP A 191 -11.46 -4.86 -9.44
CA TRP A 191 -11.11 -3.49 -9.10
C TRP A 191 -10.03 -2.97 -10.04
N LEU A 192 -10.13 -1.71 -10.44
CA LEU A 192 -9.15 -1.01 -11.26
C LEU A 192 -8.66 0.21 -10.49
N ALA A 193 -7.37 0.53 -10.64
CA ALA A 193 -6.80 1.74 -10.11
C ALA A 193 -5.66 2.31 -10.97
N VAL A 194 -5.48 3.61 -10.83
CA VAL A 194 -4.32 4.35 -11.27
C VAL A 194 -3.93 5.26 -10.13
N ASP A 195 -2.64 5.28 -9.76
CA ASP A 195 -2.13 6.23 -8.78
C ASP A 195 -0.82 6.89 -9.21
N TYR A 196 -0.51 7.99 -8.59
CA TYR A 196 0.66 8.79 -8.89
C TYR A 196 1.27 9.37 -7.62
N GLN A 197 2.54 9.14 -7.44
CA GLN A 197 3.38 9.81 -6.44
C GLN A 197 4.34 10.76 -7.15
N GLY A 198 4.27 12.04 -6.80
CA GLY A 198 5.16 13.07 -7.34
C GLY A 198 6.59 12.94 -6.80
N GLY A 199 7.50 13.68 -7.41
CA GLY A 199 8.94 13.66 -7.10
C GLY A 199 9.73 12.83 -8.12
N LYS A 200 11.06 13.08 -8.17
CA LYS A 200 12.05 12.33 -8.97
C LYS A 200 12.94 11.44 -8.12
N ASN A 201 12.60 11.30 -6.83
CA ASN A 201 13.23 10.32 -5.95
C ASN A 201 12.73 8.90 -6.26
N GLY A 202 13.26 7.87 -5.59
CA GLY A 202 12.89 6.47 -5.83
C GLY A 202 11.44 6.09 -5.51
N TYR A 203 10.65 6.99 -4.93
CA TYR A 203 9.22 6.79 -4.67
C TYR A 203 8.33 7.45 -5.75
N GLY A 204 8.87 8.34 -6.57
CA GLY A 204 8.11 9.02 -7.61
C GLY A 204 7.72 8.06 -8.73
N ALA A 205 6.43 7.75 -8.90
CA ALA A 205 5.95 6.80 -9.90
C ALA A 205 4.48 7.08 -10.31
N LEU A 206 4.14 6.68 -11.52
CA LEU A 206 2.79 6.47 -12.01
C LEU A 206 2.53 4.97 -12.06
N SER A 207 1.49 4.49 -11.39
CA SER A 207 1.13 3.08 -11.34
C SER A 207 -0.28 2.86 -11.88
N ALA A 208 -0.47 1.74 -12.57
CA ALA A 208 -1.78 1.28 -13.03
C ALA A 208 -1.94 -0.21 -12.74
N ALA A 209 -3.10 -0.61 -12.23
CA ALA A 209 -3.34 -1.99 -11.83
C ALA A 209 -4.80 -2.41 -11.97
N PHE A 210 -4.98 -3.72 -12.00
CA PHE A 210 -6.25 -4.35 -11.68
C PHE A 210 -6.07 -5.30 -10.50
N ALA A 211 -7.11 -5.45 -9.68
CA ALA A 211 -7.17 -6.47 -8.66
C ALA A 211 -8.32 -7.45 -8.90
N TRP A 212 -8.10 -8.67 -8.47
CA TRP A 212 -9.15 -9.70 -8.45
C TRP A 212 -9.33 -10.24 -7.04
N LYS A 213 -10.57 -10.23 -6.56
CA LYS A 213 -10.95 -10.77 -5.27
C LYS A 213 -11.20 -12.27 -5.39
N PHE A 214 -10.25 -13.09 -4.98
CA PHE A 214 -10.32 -14.55 -5.05
C PHE A 214 -11.24 -15.15 -3.97
N ALA A 215 -11.22 -14.55 -2.76
CA ALA A 215 -12.08 -14.92 -1.64
C ALA A 215 -12.59 -13.64 -0.95
N PRO A 216 -13.57 -13.70 -0.04
CA PRO A 216 -14.06 -12.54 0.68
C PRO A 216 -12.95 -11.72 1.38
N ASN A 217 -11.88 -12.37 1.78
CA ASN A 217 -10.75 -11.83 2.52
C ASN A 217 -9.40 -11.98 1.79
N VAL A 218 -9.40 -12.32 0.48
CA VAL A 218 -8.16 -12.48 -0.30
C VAL A 218 -8.30 -11.75 -1.61
N GLY A 219 -7.45 -10.75 -1.81
CA GLY A 219 -7.26 -10.01 -3.04
C GLY A 219 -5.87 -10.21 -3.64
N VAL A 220 -5.76 -10.08 -4.95
CA VAL A 220 -4.47 -10.01 -5.63
C VAL A 220 -4.50 -8.86 -6.62
N ILE A 221 -3.51 -7.97 -6.53
CA ILE A 221 -3.31 -6.84 -7.43
C ILE A 221 -2.22 -7.22 -8.44
N PHE A 222 -2.46 -6.91 -9.70
CA PHE A 222 -1.49 -7.02 -10.78
C PHE A 222 -1.33 -5.63 -11.40
N GLY A 223 -0.15 -5.07 -11.33
CA GLY A 223 0.09 -3.70 -11.74
C GLY A 223 1.42 -3.49 -12.45
N TYR A 224 1.60 -2.26 -12.87
CA TYR A 224 2.80 -1.80 -13.53
C TYR A 224 3.13 -0.38 -13.08
N ASP A 225 4.38 -0.16 -12.67
CA ASP A 225 4.87 1.09 -12.13
C ASP A 225 5.88 1.70 -13.08
N ILE A 226 5.66 2.95 -13.46
CA ILE A 226 6.55 3.76 -14.31
C ILE A 226 7.09 4.87 -13.44
N TYR A 227 8.39 4.83 -13.15
CA TYR A 227 9.02 5.84 -12.29
C TYR A 227 9.16 7.19 -13.01
N ASN A 228 9.02 8.27 -12.28
CA ASN A 228 9.14 9.62 -12.80
C ASN A 228 10.57 9.95 -13.29
N GLU A 229 11.57 9.23 -12.78
CA GLU A 229 12.94 9.33 -13.19
C GLU A 229 13.36 8.05 -13.94
N SER A 230 13.82 8.19 -15.18
CA SER A 230 14.12 7.06 -16.09
C SER A 230 15.28 6.16 -15.63
N PHE A 231 16.08 6.63 -14.69
CA PHE A 231 17.09 5.84 -14.00
C PHE A 231 16.46 4.64 -13.27
N TYR A 232 15.34 4.86 -12.59
CA TYR A 232 14.58 3.79 -11.95
C TYR A 232 13.76 3.05 -13.01
N LYS A 233 14.20 1.84 -13.37
CA LYS A 233 13.54 1.04 -14.41
C LYS A 233 12.15 0.59 -13.95
N PRO A 234 11.16 0.52 -14.86
CA PRO A 234 9.79 0.15 -14.52
C PRO A 234 9.70 -1.22 -13.84
N THR A 235 8.67 -1.41 -13.02
CA THR A 235 8.38 -2.67 -12.36
C THR A 235 7.00 -3.21 -12.74
N ALA A 236 6.90 -4.54 -12.88
CA ALA A 236 5.63 -5.23 -12.74
C ALA A 236 5.43 -5.52 -11.24
N THR A 237 4.26 -5.20 -10.70
CA THR A 237 3.94 -5.48 -9.31
C THR A 237 2.88 -6.55 -9.18
N ILE A 238 3.08 -7.44 -8.22
CA ILE A 238 2.09 -8.42 -7.75
C ILE A 238 1.96 -8.23 -6.26
N GLN A 239 0.74 -7.92 -5.81
CA GLN A 239 0.46 -7.72 -4.39
C GLN A 239 -0.63 -8.69 -3.96
N VAL A 240 -0.46 -9.32 -2.82
CA VAL A 240 -1.44 -10.25 -2.25
C VAL A 240 -1.87 -9.73 -0.89
N ASP A 241 -3.16 -9.52 -0.73
CA ASP A 241 -3.80 -8.98 0.45
C ASP A 241 -4.67 -10.05 1.13
N ILE A 242 -4.47 -10.26 2.42
CA ILE A 242 -5.23 -11.22 3.21
C ILE A 242 -5.71 -10.53 4.51
N ASP A 243 -7.03 -10.46 4.70
CA ASP A 243 -7.65 -9.91 5.90
C ASP A 243 -8.13 -11.02 6.85
N PHE A 244 -7.98 -10.78 8.18
CA PHE A 244 -8.35 -11.71 9.25
C PHE A 244 -9.27 -11.07 10.28
#